data_a242acfd08f3ad217dd73caf2f13a288
#
_entry.id   a242acfd08f3ad217dd73caf2f13a288
#
_cell.length_a   1.000
_cell.length_b   1.000
_cell.length_c   1.000
_cell.angle_alpha   90.00
_cell.angle_beta   90.00
_cell.angle_gamma   90.00
#
_symmetry.space_group_name_H-M   'P 1'
#
loop_
_entity.id
_entity.type
_entity.pdbx_description
1 polymer ?
#
loop_
_entity_poly.entity_id
_entity_poly.type
_entity_poly.pdbx_seq_one_letter_code
_entity_poly.pdbx_strand_id
1 'polypeptide(L)'
;METAAAFDLIIIGGGPAGTAAAITAARAGGRVLILERGRFPRHKVCGEFISPEGVALLAGLGLDVLIRRSPRIAHARLFAEASVAEAELSPPAAAISRYELDEALWRRASEAGADCREQFEARAITGTRPFSVATAAGNFTARAVINASGRWSNLRRTRLAPAQREKWVGWKAHFREADSPPSVDLYFFAGGYCGVQPLEDGRVNACAMVQAAAANSMEQVLALHPRLAERSRAWQQVSETLATSPLVFAPPQADEGGILFAGDAAGFIDPFVGDGISLALRSGAMAAVALREVWEGRSSLRAAGAIYRRQYERELRPLFRNAGWLRRLASVPRALRRPVMAVLRSPRVVRFLVGRTRGGAGCGTRS
;
A
#
# COMPACT_ATOMS: atom_id res chain seq x y z
N MET A 1 -15.68 -24.18 -30.49
CA MET A 1 -15.60 -22.71 -30.69
C MET A 1 -15.12 -22.10 -29.39
N GLU A 2 -13.90 -21.58 -29.37
CA GLU A 2 -13.40 -20.81 -28.23
C GLU A 2 -14.25 -19.54 -28.15
N THR A 3 -14.98 -19.36 -27.05
CA THR A 3 -15.73 -18.12 -26.77
C THR A 3 -14.72 -16.98 -26.70
N ALA A 4 -14.84 -16.00 -27.59
CA ALA A 4 -13.95 -14.84 -27.61
C ALA A 4 -14.03 -14.12 -26.24
N ALA A 5 -12.86 -13.79 -25.67
CA ALA A 5 -12.80 -13.06 -24.41
C ALA A 5 -13.44 -11.67 -24.57
N ALA A 6 -14.37 -11.31 -23.67
CA ALA A 6 -15.05 -10.01 -23.70
C ALA A 6 -14.09 -8.84 -23.37
N PHE A 7 -13.07 -9.10 -22.54
CA PHE A 7 -12.04 -8.14 -22.13
C PHE A 7 -10.64 -8.67 -22.45
N ASP A 8 -9.71 -7.76 -22.62
CA ASP A 8 -8.29 -8.10 -22.73
C ASP A 8 -7.72 -8.37 -21.33
N LEU A 9 -8.17 -7.59 -20.35
CA LEU A 9 -7.72 -7.67 -18.96
C LEU A 9 -8.88 -7.49 -17.99
N ILE A 10 -9.00 -8.39 -17.01
CA ILE A 10 -9.82 -8.17 -15.81
C ILE A 10 -8.90 -7.91 -14.62
N ILE A 11 -9.21 -6.84 -13.87
CA ILE A 11 -8.50 -6.47 -12.65
C ILE A 11 -9.47 -6.61 -11.48
N ILE A 12 -9.05 -7.31 -10.42
CA ILE A 12 -9.84 -7.57 -9.23
C ILE A 12 -9.31 -6.71 -8.08
N GLY A 13 -10.10 -5.75 -7.64
CA GLY A 13 -9.80 -4.79 -6.57
C GLY A 13 -9.48 -3.40 -7.06
N GLY A 14 -10.24 -2.40 -6.63
CA GLY A 14 -10.16 -0.98 -7.00
C GLY A 14 -9.24 -0.13 -6.09
N GLY A 15 -8.33 -0.75 -5.33
CA GLY A 15 -7.31 -0.02 -4.57
C GLY A 15 -6.16 0.50 -5.45
N PRO A 16 -5.12 1.14 -4.87
CA PRO A 16 -4.03 1.77 -5.62
C PRO A 16 -3.34 0.84 -6.64
N ALA A 17 -3.18 -0.46 -6.34
CA ALA A 17 -2.58 -1.41 -7.28
C ALA A 17 -3.49 -1.68 -8.48
N GLY A 18 -4.77 -1.93 -8.24
CA GLY A 18 -5.72 -2.23 -9.32
C GLY A 18 -5.99 -1.04 -10.20
N THR A 19 -6.17 0.13 -9.63
CA THR A 19 -6.40 1.37 -10.40
C THR A 19 -5.17 1.79 -11.19
N ALA A 20 -3.96 1.66 -10.63
CA ALA A 20 -2.72 1.90 -11.38
C ALA A 20 -2.58 0.93 -12.57
N ALA A 21 -2.92 -0.35 -12.37
CA ALA A 21 -2.95 -1.32 -13.46
C ALA A 21 -4.00 -0.97 -14.51
N ALA A 22 -5.21 -0.56 -14.10
CA ALA A 22 -6.30 -0.20 -14.99
C ALA A 22 -5.95 1.03 -15.85
N ILE A 23 -5.42 2.09 -15.23
CA ILE A 23 -4.99 3.31 -15.94
C ILE A 23 -3.89 2.96 -16.96
N THR A 24 -2.90 2.17 -16.53
CA THR A 24 -1.77 1.79 -17.40
C THR A 24 -2.23 0.96 -18.58
N ALA A 25 -3.08 -0.03 -18.38
CA ALA A 25 -3.56 -0.92 -19.43
C ALA A 25 -4.54 -0.20 -20.39
N ALA A 26 -5.46 0.63 -19.86
CA ALA A 26 -6.41 1.38 -20.69
C ALA A 26 -5.69 2.41 -21.56
N ARG A 27 -4.70 3.14 -21.03
CA ARG A 27 -3.85 4.05 -21.82
C ARG A 27 -3.06 3.34 -22.92
N ALA A 28 -2.78 2.04 -22.74
CA ALA A 28 -2.15 1.21 -23.77
C ALA A 28 -3.14 0.58 -24.76
N GLY A 29 -4.42 1.01 -24.74
CA GLY A 29 -5.45 0.56 -25.66
C GLY A 29 -6.10 -0.78 -25.32
N GLY A 30 -5.85 -1.35 -24.14
CA GLY A 30 -6.49 -2.59 -23.70
C GLY A 30 -7.96 -2.37 -23.31
N ARG A 31 -8.83 -3.36 -23.62
CA ARG A 31 -10.21 -3.41 -23.10
C ARG A 31 -10.17 -3.93 -21.68
N VAL A 32 -10.24 -3.02 -20.70
CA VAL A 32 -10.03 -3.29 -19.27
C VAL A 32 -11.34 -3.27 -18.52
N LEU A 33 -11.61 -4.31 -17.72
CA LEU A 33 -12.64 -4.34 -16.69
C LEU A 33 -11.97 -4.33 -15.31
N ILE A 34 -12.37 -3.42 -14.42
CA ILE A 34 -11.96 -3.43 -13.02
C ILE A 34 -13.16 -3.66 -12.12
N LEU A 35 -13.06 -4.65 -11.23
CA LEU A 35 -14.12 -5.06 -10.31
C LEU A 35 -13.74 -4.67 -8.89
N GLU A 36 -14.59 -3.90 -8.21
CA GLU A 36 -14.43 -3.56 -6.79
C GLU A 36 -15.67 -3.99 -6.00
N ARG A 37 -15.45 -4.72 -4.89
CA ARG A 37 -16.54 -5.21 -4.04
C ARG A 37 -17.27 -4.11 -3.25
N GLY A 38 -16.58 -3.00 -2.96
CA GLY A 38 -17.12 -1.88 -2.20
C GLY A 38 -17.53 -0.72 -3.10
N ARG A 39 -17.82 0.41 -2.46
CA ARG A 39 -18.04 1.72 -3.10
C ARG A 39 -16.95 2.70 -2.70
N PHE A 40 -16.73 3.69 -3.54
CA PHE A 40 -15.92 4.86 -3.24
C PHE A 40 -16.81 6.09 -3.01
N PRO A 41 -16.36 7.06 -2.19
CA PRO A 41 -15.14 7.02 -1.39
C PRO A 41 -15.31 6.18 -0.12
N ARG A 42 -14.20 5.68 0.43
CA ARG A 42 -14.20 4.92 1.70
C ARG A 42 -12.88 4.99 2.45
N HIS A 43 -12.94 4.88 3.76
CA HIS A 43 -11.75 4.77 4.60
C HIS A 43 -11.19 3.36 4.62
N LYS A 44 -9.86 3.24 4.80
CA LYS A 44 -9.14 1.98 5.04
C LYS A 44 -8.08 2.18 6.10
N VAL A 45 -7.75 1.12 6.85
CA VAL A 45 -6.60 1.14 7.76
C VAL A 45 -5.33 1.31 6.96
N CYS A 46 -4.72 2.48 7.08
CA CYS A 46 -3.53 2.91 6.33
C CYS A 46 -2.89 4.12 7.02
N GLY A 47 -1.56 4.21 6.96
CA GLY A 47 -0.83 5.41 7.39
C GLY A 47 -1.09 6.65 6.52
N GLU A 48 -1.62 6.46 5.29
CA GLU A 48 -1.94 7.56 4.34
C GLU A 48 -0.73 8.42 3.96
N PHE A 49 0.45 7.91 4.20
CA PHE A 49 1.72 8.49 3.79
C PHE A 49 2.05 8.07 2.35
N ILE A 50 2.38 9.03 1.52
CA ILE A 50 2.80 8.82 0.14
C ILE A 50 4.26 9.22 0.04
N SER A 51 5.13 8.23 -0.13
CA SER A 51 6.57 8.49 -0.28
C SER A 51 6.85 9.36 -1.53
N PRO A 52 8.01 10.02 -1.62
CA PRO A 52 8.36 10.81 -2.80
C PRO A 52 8.26 10.02 -4.11
N GLU A 53 8.60 8.74 -4.09
CA GLU A 53 8.46 7.83 -5.23
C GLU A 53 6.97 7.62 -5.57
N GLY A 54 6.12 7.49 -4.54
CA GLY A 54 4.66 7.40 -4.70
C GLY A 54 4.07 8.68 -5.28
N VAL A 55 4.56 9.84 -4.85
CA VAL A 55 4.16 11.15 -5.43
C VAL A 55 4.48 11.20 -6.92
N ALA A 56 5.68 10.78 -7.33
CA ALA A 56 6.05 10.74 -8.74
C ALA A 56 5.20 9.76 -9.55
N LEU A 57 4.86 8.59 -8.99
CA LEU A 57 3.96 7.63 -9.62
C LEU A 57 2.54 8.19 -9.79
N LEU A 58 1.99 8.86 -8.77
CA LEU A 58 0.68 9.49 -8.85
C LEU A 58 0.63 10.61 -9.89
N ALA A 59 1.69 11.42 -9.99
CA ALA A 59 1.83 12.43 -11.03
C ALA A 59 1.82 11.79 -12.44
N GLY A 60 2.58 10.72 -12.64
CA GLY A 60 2.59 9.94 -13.89
C GLY A 60 1.22 9.34 -14.25
N LEU A 61 0.39 9.04 -13.26
CA LEU A 61 -0.99 8.61 -13.45
C LEU A 61 -1.96 9.78 -13.72
N GLY A 62 -1.52 11.04 -13.59
CA GLY A 62 -2.31 12.24 -13.87
C GLY A 62 -3.07 12.77 -12.66
N LEU A 63 -2.54 12.60 -11.45
CA LEU A 63 -3.15 13.04 -10.18
C LEU A 63 -2.46 14.31 -9.61
N ASP A 64 -1.85 15.14 -10.47
CA ASP A 64 -1.11 16.34 -10.07
C ASP A 64 -1.95 17.32 -9.23
N VAL A 65 -3.24 17.47 -9.54
CA VAL A 65 -4.15 18.36 -8.81
C VAL A 65 -4.32 17.89 -7.37
N LEU A 66 -4.51 16.58 -7.17
CA LEU A 66 -4.62 15.98 -5.84
C LEU A 66 -3.34 16.18 -5.03
N ILE A 67 -2.17 15.93 -5.66
CA ILE A 67 -0.86 16.09 -5.02
C ILE A 67 -0.64 17.55 -4.58
N ARG A 68 -0.95 18.54 -5.43
CA ARG A 68 -0.73 19.96 -5.11
C ARG A 68 -1.55 20.46 -3.93
N ARG A 69 -2.76 19.96 -3.74
CA ARG A 69 -3.64 20.36 -2.60
C ARG A 69 -3.38 19.56 -1.33
N SER A 70 -2.59 18.50 -1.39
CA SER A 70 -2.32 17.64 -0.24
C SER A 70 -1.21 18.19 0.64
N PRO A 71 -1.25 17.99 1.96
CA PRO A 71 -0.17 18.37 2.86
C PRO A 71 1.16 17.76 2.44
N ARG A 72 2.20 18.60 2.44
CA ARG A 72 3.58 18.16 2.18
C ARG A 72 4.21 17.71 3.48
N ILE A 73 4.85 16.56 3.45
CA ILE A 73 5.58 16.00 4.58
C ILE A 73 7.08 16.21 4.33
N ALA A 74 7.64 17.21 4.99
CA ALA A 74 9.05 17.59 4.83
C ALA A 74 9.97 16.83 5.79
N HIS A 75 9.43 16.30 6.90
CA HIS A 75 10.23 15.67 7.95
C HIS A 75 9.66 14.32 8.37
N ALA A 76 10.54 13.40 8.77
CA ALA A 76 10.17 12.20 9.51
C ALA A 76 10.76 12.29 10.93
N ARG A 77 9.93 12.16 11.95
CA ARG A 77 10.35 12.22 13.36
C ARG A 77 10.06 10.89 14.05
N LEU A 78 11.06 10.37 14.74
CA LEU A 78 11.01 9.09 15.44
C LEU A 78 11.07 9.35 16.94
N PHE A 79 9.99 9.03 17.65
CA PHE A 79 9.87 9.20 19.10
C PHE A 79 10.02 7.83 19.76
N ALA A 80 11.09 7.64 20.52
CA ALA A 80 11.29 6.42 21.29
C ALA A 80 11.71 6.77 22.72
N GLU A 81 10.88 6.45 23.69
CA GLU A 81 11.01 6.87 25.09
C GLU A 81 11.17 8.40 25.18
N ALA A 82 12.25 8.88 25.78
CA ALA A 82 12.56 10.32 25.87
C ALA A 82 13.31 10.88 24.64
N SER A 83 13.74 10.02 23.71
CA SER A 83 14.59 10.38 22.57
C SER A 83 13.75 10.74 21.34
N VAL A 84 14.23 11.75 20.59
CA VAL A 84 13.69 12.11 19.29
C VAL A 84 14.82 12.06 18.26
N ALA A 85 14.57 11.44 17.12
CA ALA A 85 15.42 11.55 15.95
C ALA A 85 14.59 12.16 14.81
N GLU A 86 15.18 13.06 14.04
CA GLU A 86 14.54 13.73 12.93
C GLU A 86 15.37 13.59 11.66
N ALA A 87 14.69 13.45 10.53
CA ALA A 87 15.31 13.47 9.21
C ALA A 87 14.45 14.27 8.24
N GLU A 88 15.09 15.09 7.43
CA GLU A 88 14.47 15.78 6.32
C GLU A 88 14.14 14.79 5.18
N LEU A 89 13.00 14.97 4.56
CA LEU A 89 12.57 14.24 3.36
C LEU A 89 12.76 15.14 2.15
N SER A 90 13.76 14.84 1.34
CA SER A 90 14.06 15.57 0.09
C SER A 90 14.13 14.59 -1.09
N PRO A 91 13.24 14.72 -2.09
CA PRO A 91 12.06 15.59 -2.10
C PRO A 91 11.04 15.22 -1.02
N PRO A 92 10.12 16.15 -0.65
CA PRO A 92 9.11 15.88 0.36
C PRO A 92 8.11 14.82 -0.09
N ALA A 93 7.58 14.09 0.89
CA ALA A 93 6.45 13.20 0.74
C ALA A 93 5.11 13.98 0.76
N ALA A 94 4.00 13.29 0.57
CA ALA A 94 2.65 13.84 0.71
C ALA A 94 1.82 13.00 1.68
N ALA A 95 0.78 13.60 2.22
CA ALA A 95 -0.23 12.91 3.00
C ALA A 95 -1.58 13.04 2.30
N ILE A 96 -2.18 11.89 1.97
CA ILE A 96 -3.46 11.85 1.24
C ILE A 96 -4.32 10.77 1.89
N SER A 97 -5.53 11.15 2.33
CA SER A 97 -6.45 10.18 2.88
C SER A 97 -6.81 9.11 1.85
N ARG A 98 -7.01 7.87 2.31
CA ARG A 98 -7.49 6.79 1.41
C ARG A 98 -8.89 7.08 0.88
N TYR A 99 -9.63 7.94 1.55
CA TYR A 99 -10.92 8.43 1.11
C TYR A 99 -10.78 9.22 -0.20
N GLU A 100 -9.86 10.19 -0.25
CA GLU A 100 -9.58 11.02 -1.42
C GLU A 100 -8.77 10.27 -2.50
N LEU A 101 -7.74 9.54 -2.07
CA LEU A 101 -6.82 8.88 -2.98
C LEU A 101 -7.50 7.80 -3.82
N ASP A 102 -8.24 6.89 -3.14
CA ASP A 102 -8.83 5.74 -3.82
C ASP A 102 -9.93 6.20 -4.79
N GLU A 103 -10.74 7.20 -4.41
CA GLU A 103 -11.75 7.80 -5.29
C GLU A 103 -11.12 8.50 -6.50
N ALA A 104 -10.09 9.31 -6.28
CA ALA A 104 -9.40 10.00 -7.37
C ALA A 104 -8.77 9.03 -8.37
N LEU A 105 -8.12 7.96 -7.87
CA LEU A 105 -7.58 6.89 -8.71
C LEU A 105 -8.67 6.13 -9.47
N TRP A 106 -9.80 5.85 -8.83
CA TRP A 106 -10.94 5.17 -9.45
C TRP A 106 -11.53 6.00 -10.61
N ARG A 107 -11.79 7.27 -10.35
CA ARG A 107 -12.24 8.20 -11.39
C ARG A 107 -11.23 8.30 -12.53
N ARG A 108 -9.93 8.40 -12.22
CA ARG A 108 -8.88 8.44 -13.23
C ARG A 108 -8.79 7.18 -14.08
N ALA A 109 -9.08 6.00 -13.50
CA ALA A 109 -9.16 4.74 -14.25
C ALA A 109 -10.33 4.75 -15.25
N SER A 110 -11.50 5.26 -14.83
CA SER A 110 -12.66 5.42 -15.71
C SER A 110 -12.38 6.42 -16.83
N GLU A 111 -11.79 7.59 -16.53
CA GLU A 111 -11.37 8.59 -17.52
C GLU A 111 -10.34 8.07 -18.52
N ALA A 112 -9.51 7.11 -18.11
CA ALA A 112 -8.55 6.44 -18.99
C ALA A 112 -9.20 5.40 -19.92
N GLY A 113 -10.51 5.11 -19.75
CA GLY A 113 -11.27 4.18 -20.60
C GLY A 113 -11.47 2.78 -20.00
N ALA A 114 -11.15 2.55 -18.73
CA ALA A 114 -11.46 1.28 -18.08
C ALA A 114 -12.97 1.20 -17.72
N ASP A 115 -13.59 0.02 -17.91
CA ASP A 115 -14.92 -0.29 -17.40
C ASP A 115 -14.81 -0.53 -15.88
N CYS A 116 -15.24 0.45 -15.10
CA CYS A 116 -15.11 0.47 -13.64
C CYS A 116 -16.41 0.08 -12.99
N ARG A 117 -16.43 -1.07 -12.27
CA ARG A 117 -17.65 -1.59 -11.62
C ARG A 117 -17.48 -1.72 -10.11
N GLU A 118 -18.20 -0.90 -9.37
CA GLU A 118 -18.35 -0.98 -7.92
C GLU A 118 -19.41 -1.99 -7.52
N GLN A 119 -19.30 -2.54 -6.31
CA GLN A 119 -20.20 -3.56 -5.75
C GLN A 119 -20.19 -4.89 -6.53
N PHE A 120 -19.12 -5.15 -7.27
CA PHE A 120 -18.85 -6.41 -7.95
C PHE A 120 -17.76 -7.20 -7.24
N GLU A 121 -18.14 -8.15 -6.41
CA GLU A 121 -17.22 -9.05 -5.74
C GLU A 121 -16.86 -10.23 -6.65
N ALA A 122 -15.58 -10.35 -6.99
CA ALA A 122 -15.07 -11.55 -7.66
C ALA A 122 -15.01 -12.71 -6.64
N ARG A 123 -15.72 -13.80 -6.93
CA ARG A 123 -15.85 -14.98 -6.07
C ARG A 123 -14.92 -16.13 -6.45
N ALA A 124 -14.65 -16.28 -7.74
CA ALA A 124 -13.76 -17.32 -8.25
C ALA A 124 -13.13 -16.88 -9.57
N ILE A 125 -11.95 -17.43 -9.86
CA ILE A 125 -11.27 -17.32 -11.15
C ILE A 125 -11.07 -18.74 -11.66
N THR A 126 -11.59 -19.04 -12.85
CA THR A 126 -11.48 -20.35 -13.51
C THR A 126 -10.94 -20.20 -14.93
N GLY A 127 -10.60 -21.32 -15.57
CA GLY A 127 -9.99 -21.31 -16.90
C GLY A 127 -8.52 -20.88 -16.88
N THR A 128 -7.93 -20.86 -18.04
CA THR A 128 -6.54 -20.42 -18.25
C THR A 128 -6.42 -19.51 -19.47
N ARG A 129 -7.27 -19.67 -20.50
CA ARG A 129 -7.35 -18.83 -21.68
C ARG A 129 -8.60 -19.21 -22.51
N PRO A 130 -9.70 -18.44 -22.43
CA PRO A 130 -9.88 -17.26 -21.55
C PRO A 130 -10.03 -17.63 -20.08
N PHE A 131 -9.67 -16.68 -19.20
CA PHE A 131 -10.08 -16.73 -17.81
C PHE A 131 -11.55 -16.36 -17.68
N SER A 132 -12.25 -16.96 -16.72
CA SER A 132 -13.60 -16.60 -16.32
C SER A 132 -13.59 -16.15 -14.86
N VAL A 133 -14.05 -14.93 -14.60
CA VAL A 133 -14.19 -14.35 -13.26
C VAL A 133 -15.67 -14.37 -12.88
N ALA A 134 -16.02 -15.16 -11.87
CA ALA A 134 -17.37 -15.30 -11.37
C ALA A 134 -17.72 -14.19 -10.37
N THR A 135 -18.90 -13.57 -10.54
CA THR A 135 -19.51 -12.60 -9.62
C THR A 135 -20.95 -12.97 -9.35
N ALA A 136 -21.62 -12.25 -8.45
CA ALA A 136 -23.07 -12.42 -8.22
C ALA A 136 -23.89 -12.04 -9.44
N ALA A 137 -23.42 -11.13 -10.30
CA ALA A 137 -24.10 -10.64 -11.49
C ALA A 137 -23.78 -11.46 -12.76
N GLY A 138 -23.04 -12.56 -12.64
CA GLY A 138 -22.62 -13.41 -13.77
C GLY A 138 -21.11 -13.48 -13.93
N ASN A 139 -20.68 -14.08 -15.03
CA ASN A 139 -19.28 -14.33 -15.32
C ASN A 139 -18.76 -13.34 -16.37
N PHE A 140 -17.54 -12.85 -16.16
CA PHE A 140 -16.79 -12.02 -17.10
C PHE A 140 -15.58 -12.79 -17.62
N THR A 141 -15.29 -12.69 -18.91
CA THR A 141 -14.17 -13.40 -19.53
C THR A 141 -13.07 -12.45 -19.98
N ALA A 142 -11.81 -12.84 -19.80
CA ALA A 142 -10.66 -12.06 -20.24
C ALA A 142 -9.48 -12.94 -20.69
N ARG A 143 -8.59 -12.33 -21.48
CA ARG A 143 -7.33 -12.97 -21.90
C ARG A 143 -6.32 -13.05 -20.76
N ALA A 144 -6.37 -12.09 -19.82
CA ALA A 144 -5.47 -12.00 -18.67
C ALA A 144 -6.21 -11.50 -17.43
N VAL A 145 -5.67 -11.80 -16.23
CA VAL A 145 -6.21 -11.36 -14.95
C VAL A 145 -5.09 -10.83 -14.07
N ILE A 146 -5.35 -9.69 -13.41
CA ILE A 146 -4.55 -9.16 -12.29
C ILE A 146 -5.39 -9.26 -11.03
N ASN A 147 -4.89 -9.96 -10.02
CA ASN A 147 -5.47 -9.96 -8.69
C ASN A 147 -4.81 -8.85 -7.84
N ALA A 148 -5.55 -7.77 -7.60
CA ALA A 148 -5.20 -6.63 -6.75
C ALA A 148 -6.19 -6.47 -5.59
N SER A 149 -6.88 -7.56 -5.17
CA SER A 149 -7.97 -7.56 -4.18
C SER A 149 -7.51 -7.33 -2.73
N GLY A 150 -6.20 -7.13 -2.54
CA GLY A 150 -5.60 -6.92 -1.23
C GLY A 150 -5.34 -8.23 -0.48
N ARG A 151 -4.99 -8.13 0.82
CA ARG A 151 -4.51 -9.27 1.63
C ARG A 151 -5.58 -10.28 2.04
N TRP A 152 -6.86 -9.93 1.97
CA TRP A 152 -7.98 -10.80 2.38
C TRP A 152 -8.63 -11.54 1.22
N SER A 153 -7.88 -11.75 0.14
CA SER A 153 -8.39 -12.44 -1.04
C SER A 153 -8.50 -13.94 -0.83
N ASN A 154 -9.69 -14.49 -1.05
CA ASN A 154 -9.90 -15.94 -1.15
C ASN A 154 -9.58 -16.48 -2.56
N LEU A 155 -9.12 -15.63 -3.47
CA LEU A 155 -8.88 -15.95 -4.89
C LEU A 155 -7.49 -16.56 -5.15
N ARG A 156 -6.72 -16.85 -4.10
CA ARG A 156 -5.46 -17.58 -4.19
C ARG A 156 -5.70 -19.07 -4.02
N ARG A 157 -5.00 -19.88 -4.81
CA ARG A 157 -4.99 -21.35 -4.65
C ARG A 157 -4.19 -21.75 -3.40
N THR A 158 -3.08 -21.08 -3.16
CA THR A 158 -2.23 -21.34 -2.00
C THR A 158 -2.60 -20.41 -0.85
N ARG A 159 -3.16 -20.94 0.23
CA ARG A 159 -3.37 -20.18 1.47
C ARG A 159 -2.01 -19.94 2.14
N LEU A 160 -1.66 -18.69 2.37
CA LEU A 160 -0.52 -18.36 3.21
C LEU A 160 -0.87 -18.76 4.65
N ALA A 161 -0.24 -19.84 5.15
CA ALA A 161 -0.41 -20.23 6.54
C ALA A 161 0.15 -19.11 7.45
N PRO A 162 -0.56 -18.69 8.50
CA PRO A 162 -0.03 -17.74 9.45
C PRO A 162 1.05 -18.40 10.28
N ALA A 163 2.32 -18.14 9.97
CA ALA A 163 3.47 -18.60 10.74
C ALA A 163 3.72 -17.77 12.01
N GLN A 164 2.77 -16.92 12.43
CA GLN A 164 2.99 -15.97 13.51
C GLN A 164 2.32 -16.41 14.81
N ARG A 165 3.14 -16.52 15.88
CA ARG A 165 2.67 -16.75 17.26
C ARG A 165 1.94 -15.51 17.82
N GLU A 166 2.23 -14.31 17.34
CA GLU A 166 1.69 -13.04 17.82
C GLU A 166 0.67 -12.46 16.85
N LYS A 167 -0.49 -12.06 17.36
CA LYS A 167 -1.51 -11.39 16.58
C LYS A 167 -1.23 -9.88 16.56
N TRP A 168 -1.01 -9.34 15.37
CA TRP A 168 -0.87 -7.91 15.14
C TRP A 168 -2.19 -7.31 14.66
N VAL A 169 -2.52 -6.14 15.19
CA VAL A 169 -3.72 -5.37 14.84
C VAL A 169 -3.29 -4.01 14.31
N GLY A 170 -3.90 -3.61 13.20
CA GLY A 170 -3.81 -2.24 12.72
C GLY A 170 -5.01 -1.44 13.22
N TRP A 171 -4.78 -0.28 13.81
CA TRP A 171 -5.78 0.69 14.23
C TRP A 171 -5.62 1.99 13.46
N LYS A 172 -6.73 2.65 13.13
CA LYS A 172 -6.71 3.96 12.47
C LYS A 172 -7.90 4.78 12.89
N ALA A 173 -7.68 6.08 13.11
CA ALA A 173 -8.73 7.09 13.18
C ALA A 173 -8.17 8.45 12.72
N HIS A 174 -9.07 9.34 12.29
CA HIS A 174 -8.76 10.72 12.00
C HIS A 174 -9.21 11.62 13.15
N PHE A 175 -8.39 12.61 13.43
CA PHE A 175 -8.64 13.59 14.48
C PHE A 175 -8.44 14.99 13.93
N ARG A 176 -8.99 16.00 14.59
CA ARG A 176 -8.71 17.42 14.35
C ARG A 176 -7.55 17.86 15.23
N GLU A 177 -6.56 18.50 14.62
CA GLU A 177 -5.41 19.10 15.29
C GLU A 177 -5.12 20.45 14.63
N ALA A 178 -5.10 21.55 15.42
CA ALA A 178 -5.03 22.90 14.88
C ALA A 178 -3.70 23.18 14.15
N ASP A 179 -2.57 22.88 14.78
CA ASP A 179 -1.23 23.23 14.31
C ASP A 179 -0.36 21.97 14.10
N SER A 180 -0.81 21.09 13.18
CA SER A 180 -0.06 19.88 12.90
C SER A 180 1.22 20.19 12.12
N PRO A 181 2.39 19.72 12.59
CA PRO A 181 3.65 19.96 11.89
C PRO A 181 3.69 19.21 10.53
N PRO A 182 4.46 19.72 9.54
CA PRO A 182 4.61 19.08 8.21
C PRO A 182 5.54 17.87 8.29
N SER A 183 5.24 16.94 9.19
CA SER A 183 6.03 15.74 9.47
C SER A 183 5.17 14.49 9.60
N VAL A 184 5.78 13.34 9.31
CA VAL A 184 5.30 12.06 9.78
C VAL A 184 6.02 11.70 11.08
N ASP A 185 5.25 11.54 12.16
CA ASP A 185 5.74 11.29 13.50
C ASP A 185 5.47 9.84 13.90
N LEU A 186 6.51 9.08 14.17
CA LEU A 186 6.42 7.67 14.56
C LEU A 186 6.72 7.52 16.05
N TYR A 187 5.72 7.17 16.84
CA TYR A 187 5.80 6.95 18.28
C TYR A 187 5.96 5.46 18.58
N PHE A 188 7.13 5.08 19.11
CA PHE A 188 7.46 3.69 19.44
C PHE A 188 7.20 3.39 20.90
N PHE A 189 6.52 2.28 21.16
CA PHE A 189 6.22 1.79 22.49
C PHE A 189 6.36 0.27 22.57
N ALA A 190 6.22 -0.31 23.76
CA ALA A 190 6.23 -1.76 23.91
C ALA A 190 5.03 -2.39 23.19
N GLY A 191 5.29 -3.32 22.28
CA GLY A 191 4.24 -4.00 21.52
C GLY A 191 3.77 -3.29 20.26
N GLY A 192 4.44 -2.20 19.81
CA GLY A 192 4.08 -1.59 18.53
C GLY A 192 4.55 -0.16 18.34
N TYR A 193 3.88 0.53 17.45
CA TYR A 193 4.09 1.95 17.16
C TYR A 193 2.80 2.60 16.65
N CYS A 194 2.73 3.91 16.73
CA CYS A 194 1.70 4.75 16.10
C CYS A 194 2.34 5.81 15.23
N GLY A 195 1.90 5.91 13.98
CA GLY A 195 2.26 6.98 13.06
C GLY A 195 1.20 8.08 13.08
N VAL A 196 1.64 9.34 13.14
CA VAL A 196 0.76 10.53 13.08
C VAL A 196 1.28 11.47 12.02
N GLN A 197 0.39 11.98 11.18
CA GLN A 197 0.74 12.97 10.15
C GLN A 197 -0.47 13.85 9.82
N PRO A 198 -0.25 15.09 9.34
CA PRO A 198 -1.33 15.94 8.86
C PRO A 198 -2.02 15.33 7.65
N LEU A 199 -3.29 15.62 7.51
CA LEU A 199 -4.11 15.41 6.33
C LEU A 199 -4.69 16.74 5.87
N GLU A 200 -5.41 16.70 4.75
CA GLU A 200 -6.21 17.83 4.29
C GLU A 200 -7.21 18.31 5.36
N ASP A 201 -7.62 19.56 5.29
CA ASP A 201 -8.67 20.20 6.11
C ASP A 201 -8.38 20.22 7.63
N GLY A 202 -7.11 20.35 8.04
CA GLY A 202 -6.71 20.43 9.45
C GLY A 202 -6.97 19.14 10.23
N ARG A 203 -7.04 18.03 9.53
CA ARG A 203 -7.10 16.70 10.13
C ARG A 203 -5.71 16.10 10.29
N VAL A 204 -5.60 15.15 11.20
CA VAL A 204 -4.45 14.26 11.33
C VAL A 204 -4.90 12.81 11.25
N ASN A 205 -4.10 11.99 10.61
CA ASN A 205 -4.25 10.54 10.65
C ASN A 205 -3.40 9.98 11.78
N ALA A 206 -4.02 9.25 12.71
CA ALA A 206 -3.31 8.37 13.65
C ALA A 206 -3.53 6.92 13.21
N CYS A 207 -2.44 6.26 12.81
CA CYS A 207 -2.47 4.87 12.36
C CYS A 207 -1.41 4.06 13.09
N ALA A 208 -1.84 2.99 13.75
CA ALA A 208 -0.97 2.17 14.59
C ALA A 208 -0.93 0.71 14.14
N MET A 209 0.20 0.08 14.41
CA MET A 209 0.36 -1.36 14.38
C MET A 209 0.79 -1.82 15.76
N VAL A 210 -0.05 -2.64 16.40
CA VAL A 210 0.16 -3.09 17.78
C VAL A 210 -0.07 -4.59 17.93
N GLN A 211 0.62 -5.21 18.87
CA GLN A 211 0.28 -6.55 19.35
C GLN A 211 -1.10 -6.52 19.99
N ALA A 212 -1.94 -7.51 19.73
CA ALA A 212 -3.31 -7.56 20.25
C ALA A 212 -3.37 -7.52 21.81
N ALA A 213 -2.30 -7.92 22.48
CA ALA A 213 -2.19 -7.84 23.94
C ALA A 213 -1.82 -6.43 24.46
N ALA A 214 -1.35 -5.53 23.60
CA ALA A 214 -0.88 -4.21 24.01
C ALA A 214 -2.02 -3.17 24.06
N ALA A 215 -2.99 -3.26 23.15
CA ALA A 215 -4.14 -2.36 23.10
C ALA A 215 -5.32 -3.00 22.34
N ASN A 216 -6.53 -2.70 22.77
CA ASN A 216 -7.78 -3.16 22.16
C ASN A 216 -8.68 -2.00 21.66
N SER A 217 -8.19 -0.76 21.73
CA SER A 217 -8.85 0.43 21.20
C SER A 217 -7.84 1.48 20.77
N MET A 218 -8.27 2.45 19.95
CA MET A 218 -7.43 3.58 19.53
C MET A 218 -7.05 4.46 20.72
N GLU A 219 -7.95 4.67 21.68
CA GLU A 219 -7.70 5.43 22.89
C GLU A 219 -6.53 4.83 23.70
N GLN A 220 -6.55 3.50 23.89
CA GLN A 220 -5.44 2.81 24.54
C GLN A 220 -4.13 2.95 23.76
N VAL A 221 -4.18 2.88 22.42
CA VAL A 221 -2.99 3.09 21.58
C VAL A 221 -2.39 4.49 21.82
N LEU A 222 -3.22 5.53 21.84
CA LEU A 222 -2.75 6.91 22.06
C LEU A 222 -2.09 7.09 23.45
N ALA A 223 -2.51 6.31 24.45
CA ALA A 223 -1.95 6.34 25.79
C ALA A 223 -0.59 5.59 25.93
N LEU A 224 -0.19 4.74 24.97
CA LEU A 224 1.01 3.90 25.09
C LEU A 224 2.34 4.67 25.03
N HIS A 225 2.35 5.88 24.49
CA HIS A 225 3.55 6.72 24.46
C HIS A 225 3.28 8.09 25.12
N PRO A 226 4.07 8.54 26.14
CA PRO A 226 3.77 9.76 26.91
C PRO A 226 3.58 11.01 26.04
N ARG A 227 4.46 11.24 25.05
CA ARG A 227 4.35 12.40 24.14
C ARG A 227 3.17 12.31 23.20
N LEU A 228 2.75 11.10 22.81
CA LEU A 228 1.54 10.91 22.00
C LEU A 228 0.30 11.16 22.84
N ALA A 229 0.26 10.64 24.06
CA ALA A 229 -0.82 10.90 25.02
C ALA A 229 -0.98 12.40 25.33
N GLU A 230 0.13 13.13 25.47
CA GLU A 230 0.10 14.58 25.66
C GLU A 230 -0.43 15.31 24.42
N ARG A 231 0.11 15.00 23.23
CA ARG A 231 -0.31 15.58 21.96
C ARG A 231 -1.79 15.36 21.68
N SER A 232 -2.29 14.17 21.97
CA SER A 232 -3.67 13.77 21.66
C SER A 232 -4.72 14.28 22.68
N ARG A 233 -4.33 14.92 23.77
CA ARG A 233 -5.29 15.41 24.79
C ARG A 233 -6.34 16.37 24.27
N ALA A 234 -5.95 17.23 23.32
CA ALA A 234 -6.84 18.22 22.71
C ALA A 234 -7.48 17.73 21.40
N TRP A 235 -7.22 16.48 21.00
CA TRP A 235 -7.76 15.97 19.75
C TRP A 235 -9.25 15.66 19.83
N GLN A 236 -9.97 16.05 18.81
CA GLN A 236 -11.35 15.65 18.57
C GLN A 236 -11.38 14.60 17.46
N GLN A 237 -11.89 13.41 17.75
CA GLN A 237 -12.06 12.38 16.74
C GLN A 237 -13.13 12.79 15.73
N VAL A 238 -12.81 12.68 14.42
CA VAL A 238 -13.67 13.11 13.31
C VAL A 238 -14.00 11.98 12.32
N SER A 239 -13.49 10.78 12.56
CA SER A 239 -13.87 9.57 11.81
C SER A 239 -14.13 8.41 12.74
N GLU A 240 -14.84 7.40 12.27
CA GLU A 240 -14.90 6.12 12.97
C GLU A 240 -13.51 5.49 13.12
N THR A 241 -13.30 4.79 14.23
CA THR A 241 -12.09 3.98 14.41
C THR A 241 -12.19 2.72 13.56
N LEU A 242 -11.21 2.52 12.70
CA LEU A 242 -11.07 1.33 11.91
C LEU A 242 -10.03 0.39 12.50
N ALA A 243 -10.33 -0.90 12.48
CA ALA A 243 -9.39 -1.95 12.88
C ALA A 243 -9.24 -3.03 11.81
N THR A 244 -8.06 -3.67 11.78
CA THR A 244 -7.80 -4.79 10.88
C THR A 244 -6.86 -5.79 11.52
N SER A 245 -7.24 -7.07 11.50
CA SER A 245 -6.49 -8.18 12.11
C SER A 245 -6.85 -9.52 11.45
N PRO A 246 -5.94 -10.52 11.45
CA PRO A 246 -4.53 -10.43 11.78
C PRO A 246 -3.70 -9.77 10.66
N LEU A 247 -2.62 -9.08 11.01
CA LEU A 247 -1.62 -8.64 10.03
C LEU A 247 -0.64 -9.78 9.80
N VAL A 248 -0.67 -10.37 8.60
CA VAL A 248 0.17 -11.53 8.25
C VAL A 248 1.31 -11.07 7.34
N PHE A 249 2.54 -11.30 7.76
CA PHE A 249 3.75 -10.98 7.00
C PHE A 249 4.31 -12.26 6.39
N ALA A 250 4.09 -12.45 5.11
CA ALA A 250 4.58 -13.60 4.35
C ALA A 250 5.49 -13.14 3.19
N PRO A 251 6.38 -14.01 2.69
CA PRO A 251 7.11 -13.72 1.47
C PRO A 251 6.16 -13.37 0.33
N PRO A 252 6.49 -12.35 -0.49
CA PRO A 252 5.61 -11.95 -1.58
C PRO A 252 5.59 -13.01 -2.69
N GLN A 253 4.44 -13.15 -3.34
CA GLN A 253 4.22 -14.01 -4.49
C GLN A 253 3.67 -13.17 -5.63
N ALA A 254 4.41 -13.07 -6.72
CA ALA A 254 4.07 -12.17 -7.83
C ALA A 254 3.00 -12.76 -8.77
N ASP A 255 2.94 -14.09 -8.92
CA ASP A 255 2.00 -14.76 -9.83
C ASP A 255 1.67 -16.18 -9.38
N GLU A 256 0.54 -16.69 -9.84
CA GLU A 256 0.11 -18.09 -9.70
C GLU A 256 -0.84 -18.47 -10.83
N GLY A 257 -0.55 -19.57 -11.54
CA GLY A 257 -1.46 -20.11 -12.56
C GLY A 257 -1.77 -19.17 -13.72
N GLY A 258 -0.87 -18.26 -14.06
CA GLY A 258 -1.05 -17.25 -15.12
C GLY A 258 -1.77 -15.98 -14.66
N ILE A 259 -2.18 -15.91 -13.39
CA ILE A 259 -2.76 -14.71 -12.76
C ILE A 259 -1.62 -13.93 -12.12
N LEU A 260 -1.49 -12.64 -12.42
CA LEU A 260 -0.52 -11.77 -11.75
C LEU A 260 -1.12 -11.18 -10.48
N PHE A 261 -0.30 -11.07 -9.43
CA PHE A 261 -0.70 -10.45 -8.15
C PHE A 261 -0.03 -9.09 -7.98
N ALA A 262 -0.80 -8.07 -7.55
CA ALA A 262 -0.28 -6.73 -7.33
C ALA A 262 -0.72 -6.16 -5.96
N GLY A 263 0.07 -5.26 -5.40
CA GLY A 263 -0.17 -4.68 -4.07
C GLY A 263 -0.16 -5.74 -2.97
N ASP A 264 -0.99 -5.56 -1.94
CA ASP A 264 -1.10 -6.49 -0.81
C ASP A 264 -1.57 -7.90 -1.21
N ALA A 265 -2.17 -8.06 -2.40
CA ALA A 265 -2.48 -9.37 -2.95
C ALA A 265 -1.21 -10.14 -3.34
N ALA A 266 -0.13 -9.49 -3.74
CA ALA A 266 1.17 -10.10 -3.94
C ALA A 266 1.88 -10.36 -2.61
N GLY A 267 1.82 -9.43 -1.67
CA GLY A 267 2.43 -9.53 -0.34
C GLY A 267 2.20 -8.27 0.46
N PHE A 268 1.97 -8.42 1.76
CA PHE A 268 1.80 -7.32 2.67
C PHE A 268 3.15 -6.87 3.22
N ILE A 269 3.57 -5.64 2.88
CA ILE A 269 4.79 -5.04 3.42
C ILE A 269 4.53 -4.48 4.81
N ASP A 270 5.58 -4.47 5.66
CA ASP A 270 5.47 -3.86 6.98
C ASP A 270 5.14 -2.36 6.86
N PRO A 271 4.04 -1.89 7.48
CA PRO A 271 3.60 -0.50 7.36
C PRO A 271 4.60 0.53 7.89
N PHE A 272 5.55 0.11 8.74
CA PHE A 272 6.61 0.96 9.28
C PHE A 272 7.43 1.68 8.19
N VAL A 273 7.61 1.04 7.05
CA VAL A 273 8.40 1.59 5.94
C VAL A 273 7.70 2.77 5.25
N GLY A 274 6.36 2.88 5.42
CA GLY A 274 5.56 3.94 4.79
C GLY A 274 5.46 3.84 3.26
N ASP A 275 5.81 2.69 2.67
CA ASP A 275 5.92 2.54 1.20
C ASP A 275 4.85 1.64 0.57
N GLY A 276 3.85 1.23 1.36
CA GLY A 276 2.81 0.29 0.92
C GLY A 276 1.99 0.81 -0.28
N ILE A 277 1.66 2.11 -0.32
CA ILE A 277 0.91 2.71 -1.43
C ILE A 277 1.78 2.78 -2.69
N SER A 278 3.03 3.23 -2.58
CA SER A 278 3.96 3.30 -3.71
C SER A 278 4.25 1.93 -4.31
N LEU A 279 4.45 0.92 -3.45
CA LEU A 279 4.61 -0.47 -3.88
C LEU A 279 3.35 -0.99 -4.59
N ALA A 280 2.16 -0.65 -4.09
CA ALA A 280 0.89 -1.02 -4.72
C ALA A 280 0.76 -0.39 -6.12
N LEU A 281 0.96 0.92 -6.25
CA LEU A 281 0.93 1.63 -7.53
C LEU A 281 1.93 1.03 -8.53
N ARG A 282 3.17 0.84 -8.08
CA ARG A 282 4.27 0.33 -8.91
C ARG A 282 4.01 -1.10 -9.38
N SER A 283 3.63 -2.01 -8.46
CA SER A 283 3.35 -3.40 -8.83
C SER A 283 2.16 -3.53 -9.76
N GLY A 284 1.11 -2.71 -9.59
CA GLY A 284 -0.03 -2.67 -10.49
C GLY A 284 0.35 -2.24 -11.89
N ALA A 285 1.06 -1.13 -12.05
CA ALA A 285 1.54 -0.64 -13.33
C ALA A 285 2.47 -1.65 -14.02
N MET A 286 3.42 -2.23 -13.28
CA MET A 286 4.34 -3.26 -13.79
C MET A 286 3.59 -4.50 -14.29
N ALA A 287 2.55 -4.96 -13.58
CA ALA A 287 1.74 -6.10 -13.99
C ALA A 287 0.99 -5.81 -15.31
N ALA A 288 0.42 -4.62 -15.46
CA ALA A 288 -0.24 -4.20 -16.69
C ALA A 288 0.73 -4.14 -17.88
N VAL A 289 1.91 -3.54 -17.69
CA VAL A 289 2.96 -3.48 -18.72
C VAL A 289 3.39 -4.88 -19.16
N ALA A 290 3.59 -5.82 -18.22
CA ALA A 290 4.00 -7.18 -18.54
C ALA A 290 2.94 -7.95 -19.35
N LEU A 291 1.65 -7.65 -19.14
CA LEU A 291 0.55 -8.31 -19.86
C LEU A 291 0.22 -7.68 -21.21
N ARG A 292 0.76 -6.51 -21.53
CA ARG A 292 0.44 -5.80 -22.79
C ARG A 292 0.60 -6.68 -24.02
N GLU A 293 1.74 -7.33 -24.16
CA GLU A 293 2.00 -8.18 -25.32
C GLU A 293 1.12 -9.44 -25.38
N VAL A 294 0.52 -9.85 -24.26
CA VAL A 294 -0.40 -10.99 -24.22
C VAL A 294 -1.71 -10.67 -24.93
N TRP A 295 -2.32 -9.50 -24.63
CA TRP A 295 -3.56 -9.13 -25.31
C TRP A 295 -3.34 -8.65 -26.74
N GLU A 296 -2.17 -8.14 -27.06
CA GLU A 296 -1.75 -7.83 -28.42
C GLU A 296 -1.40 -9.10 -29.23
N GLY A 297 -1.42 -10.28 -28.61
CA GLY A 297 -1.17 -11.56 -29.28
C GLY A 297 0.31 -11.89 -29.56
N ARG A 298 1.24 -11.06 -29.04
CA ARG A 298 2.69 -11.21 -29.28
C ARG A 298 3.42 -12.04 -28.23
N SER A 299 2.79 -12.33 -27.10
CA SER A 299 3.41 -13.08 -26.01
C SER A 299 2.45 -14.04 -25.32
N SER A 300 2.99 -15.01 -24.58
CA SER A 300 2.22 -15.92 -23.75
C SER A 300 2.08 -15.43 -22.31
N LEU A 301 1.04 -15.86 -21.60
CA LEU A 301 0.86 -15.60 -20.16
C LEU A 301 2.05 -16.08 -19.34
N ARG A 302 2.65 -17.22 -19.72
CA ARG A 302 3.84 -17.77 -19.06
C ARG A 302 5.05 -16.84 -19.19
N ALA A 303 5.30 -16.29 -20.38
CA ALA A 303 6.39 -15.36 -20.63
C ALA A 303 6.16 -14.03 -19.89
N ALA A 304 4.95 -13.48 -19.95
CA ALA A 304 4.58 -12.27 -19.22
C ALA A 304 4.73 -12.44 -17.71
N GLY A 305 4.27 -13.56 -17.14
CA GLY A 305 4.44 -13.89 -15.74
C GLY A 305 5.91 -14.01 -15.32
N ALA A 306 6.76 -14.61 -16.19
CA ALA A 306 8.19 -14.70 -15.93
C ALA A 306 8.89 -13.32 -15.97
N ILE A 307 8.48 -12.42 -16.87
CA ILE A 307 8.98 -11.04 -16.95
C ILE A 307 8.57 -10.28 -15.68
N TYR A 308 7.28 -10.31 -15.34
CA TYR A 308 6.77 -9.63 -14.14
C TYR A 308 7.45 -10.13 -12.87
N ARG A 309 7.57 -11.46 -12.69
CA ARG A 309 8.23 -12.06 -11.51
C ARG A 309 9.68 -11.61 -11.37
N ARG A 310 10.47 -11.66 -12.45
CA ARG A 310 11.86 -11.20 -12.43
C ARG A 310 11.98 -9.73 -12.05
N GLN A 311 11.09 -8.88 -12.61
CA GLN A 311 11.08 -7.46 -12.30
C GLN A 311 10.64 -7.22 -10.84
N TYR A 312 9.61 -7.92 -10.36
CA TYR A 312 9.14 -7.86 -8.97
C TYR A 312 10.23 -8.28 -7.98
N GLU A 313 10.94 -9.38 -8.26
CA GLU A 313 12.04 -9.87 -7.42
C GLU A 313 13.22 -8.89 -7.37
N ARG A 314 13.55 -8.28 -8.49
CA ARG A 314 14.65 -7.30 -8.56
C ARG A 314 14.31 -6.00 -7.84
N GLU A 315 13.12 -5.47 -8.03
CA GLU A 315 12.77 -4.10 -7.65
C GLU A 315 11.96 -3.99 -6.35
N LEU A 316 11.07 -4.94 -6.08
CA LEU A 316 10.13 -4.84 -4.97
C LEU A 316 10.49 -5.78 -3.80
N ARG A 317 10.99 -6.99 -4.07
CA ARG A 317 11.35 -7.95 -3.03
C ARG A 317 12.39 -7.43 -2.01
N PRO A 318 13.41 -6.63 -2.38
CA PRO A 318 14.32 -6.04 -1.42
C PRO A 318 13.64 -5.17 -0.36
N LEU A 319 12.54 -4.48 -0.71
CA LEU A 319 11.77 -3.65 0.21
C LEU A 319 11.16 -4.50 1.34
N PHE A 320 10.64 -5.67 1.03
CA PHE A 320 10.09 -6.60 2.03
C PHE A 320 11.14 -7.11 3.01
N ARG A 321 12.37 -7.39 2.53
CA ARG A 321 13.48 -7.83 3.39
C ARG A 321 13.91 -6.72 4.36
N ASN A 322 14.03 -5.50 3.84
CA ASN A 322 14.43 -4.34 4.62
C ASN A 322 13.38 -3.99 5.67
N ALA A 323 12.09 -4.04 5.30
CA ALA A 323 10.97 -3.83 6.21
C ALA A 323 10.95 -4.86 7.35
N GLY A 324 11.13 -6.14 7.04
CA GLY A 324 11.18 -7.21 8.03
C GLY A 324 12.36 -7.08 9.01
N TRP A 325 13.50 -6.57 8.55
CA TRP A 325 14.64 -6.30 9.41
C TRP A 325 14.37 -5.14 10.38
N LEU A 326 13.79 -4.04 9.90
CA LEU A 326 13.40 -2.89 10.73
C LEU A 326 12.37 -3.28 11.81
N ARG A 327 11.38 -4.11 11.49
CA ARG A 327 10.43 -4.63 12.48
C ARG A 327 11.14 -5.39 13.60
N ARG A 328 12.12 -6.23 13.27
CA ARG A 328 12.91 -6.97 14.28
C ARG A 328 13.67 -6.02 15.19
N LEU A 329 14.22 -4.92 14.66
CA LEU A 329 14.85 -3.88 15.46
C LEU A 329 13.86 -3.17 16.40
N ALA A 330 12.65 -2.88 15.93
CA ALA A 330 11.58 -2.28 16.75
C ALA A 330 11.08 -3.23 17.86
N SER A 331 11.22 -4.55 17.66
CA SER A 331 10.84 -5.60 18.62
C SER A 331 11.95 -5.94 19.65
N VAL A 332 13.08 -5.22 19.63
CA VAL A 332 14.22 -5.46 20.55
C VAL A 332 13.81 -5.22 22.00
N PRO A 333 14.21 -6.09 22.96
CA PRO A 333 13.95 -5.90 24.39
C PRO A 333 14.41 -4.55 24.91
N ARG A 334 13.70 -3.99 25.92
CA ARG A 334 13.96 -2.65 26.48
C ARG A 334 15.44 -2.40 26.80
N ALA A 335 16.16 -3.37 27.32
CA ALA A 335 17.58 -3.25 27.67
C ALA A 335 18.50 -2.96 26.48
N LEU A 336 18.15 -3.43 25.27
CA LEU A 336 18.93 -3.24 24.06
C LEU A 336 18.41 -2.09 23.18
N ARG A 337 17.30 -1.45 23.54
CA ARG A 337 16.75 -0.31 22.77
C ARG A 337 17.62 0.92 22.83
N ARG A 338 18.24 1.22 24.01
CA ARG A 338 19.12 2.39 24.18
C ARG A 338 20.27 2.44 23.17
N PRO A 339 21.10 1.38 22.97
CA PRO A 339 22.15 1.39 21.96
C PRO A 339 21.62 1.46 20.53
N VAL A 340 20.50 0.78 20.22
CA VAL A 340 19.85 0.86 18.89
C VAL A 340 19.39 2.30 18.62
N MET A 341 18.77 2.96 19.59
CA MET A 341 18.34 4.35 19.45
C MET A 341 19.51 5.34 19.38
N ALA A 342 20.63 5.06 20.05
CA ALA A 342 21.84 5.87 19.92
C ALA A 342 22.39 5.86 18.48
N VAL A 343 22.34 4.70 17.82
CA VAL A 343 22.69 4.55 16.40
C VAL A 343 21.70 5.29 15.49
N LEU A 344 20.41 5.20 15.79
CA LEU A 344 19.34 5.90 15.04
C LEU A 344 19.33 7.42 15.27
N ARG A 345 20.04 7.96 16.28
CA ARG A 345 20.25 9.41 16.45
C ARG A 345 21.16 10.02 15.38
N SER A 346 21.96 9.23 14.70
CA SER A 346 22.79 9.74 13.62
C SER A 346 21.94 10.07 12.38
N PRO A 347 21.88 11.34 11.93
CA PRO A 347 21.16 11.71 10.71
C PRO A 347 21.63 10.96 9.48
N ARG A 348 22.91 10.50 9.48
CA ARG A 348 23.48 9.68 8.42
C ARG A 348 22.88 8.28 8.41
N VAL A 349 22.67 7.69 9.59
CA VAL A 349 22.07 6.35 9.71
C VAL A 349 20.58 6.40 9.35
N VAL A 350 19.84 7.41 9.82
CA VAL A 350 18.43 7.58 9.47
C VAL A 350 18.29 7.80 7.96
N ARG A 351 19.08 8.67 7.34
CA ARG A 351 19.10 8.86 5.88
C ARG A 351 19.45 7.57 5.13
N PHE A 352 20.43 6.81 5.61
CA PHE A 352 20.81 5.53 5.03
C PHE A 352 19.68 4.49 5.13
N LEU A 353 19.00 4.38 6.28
CA LEU A 353 17.88 3.49 6.48
C LEU A 353 16.68 3.90 5.62
N VAL A 354 16.34 5.18 5.61
CA VAL A 354 15.29 5.75 4.74
C VAL A 354 15.64 5.53 3.26
N GLY A 355 16.90 5.71 2.86
CA GLY A 355 17.37 5.46 1.49
C GLY A 355 17.30 3.97 1.09
N ARG A 356 17.54 3.04 2.02
CA ARG A 356 17.43 1.59 1.75
C ARG A 356 15.99 1.06 1.72
N THR A 357 15.07 1.74 2.37
CA THR A 357 13.64 1.42 2.28
C THR A 357 13.03 1.97 0.99
N ARG A 358 13.71 2.91 0.32
CA ARG A 358 13.35 3.46 -0.98
C ARG A 358 14.13 2.69 -2.03
N GLY A 359 13.46 2.06 -2.97
CA GLY A 359 14.12 1.41 -4.10
C GLY A 359 14.94 2.47 -4.85
N GLY A 360 16.27 2.26 -4.93
CA GLY A 360 17.18 3.21 -5.55
C GLY A 360 16.69 3.62 -6.93
N ALA A 361 16.29 4.85 -7.07
CA ALA A 361 16.02 5.50 -8.34
C ALA A 361 17.36 5.81 -9.02
N GLY A 362 17.97 4.77 -9.57
CA GLY A 362 18.97 4.90 -10.62
C GLY A 362 18.23 5.01 -11.96
N CYS A 363 17.43 6.03 -12.17
CA CYS A 363 16.99 6.39 -13.50
C CYS A 363 18.06 7.26 -14.14
N GLY A 364 19.08 6.60 -14.69
CA GLY A 364 19.96 7.21 -15.66
C GLY A 364 19.12 7.54 -16.90
N THR A 365 18.82 8.81 -17.09
CA THR A 365 18.51 9.38 -18.40
C THR A 365 19.69 9.06 -19.31
N ARG A 366 19.55 8.06 -20.16
CA ARG A 366 20.32 7.97 -21.40
C ARG A 366 19.39 8.45 -22.51
N SER A 367 19.82 9.60 -23.07
CA SER A 367 19.36 10.23 -24.30
C SER A 367 19.19 9.24 -25.45
#